data_5f4bcb7240e2e16b33492b3fef6be54c
#
_entry.id   5f4bcb7240e2e16b33492b3fef6be54c
#
_cell.length_a   1.000
_cell.length_b   1.000
_cell.length_c   1.000
_cell.angle_alpha   90.00
_cell.angle_beta   90.00
_cell.angle_gamma   90.00
#
_symmetry.space_group_name_H-M   'P 1'
#
loop_
_entity.id
_entity.type
_entity.pdbx_description
1 polymer ?
#
loop_
_entity_poly.entity_id
_entity_poly.type
_entity_poly.pdbx_seq_one_letter_code
_entity_poly.pdbx_strand_id
1 'polypeptide(L)'
;MKWANHPAFMRLFGLIRKEIWQIIRDPSSIAIAFVMPLALLFLFGYGVSLDAKHIPIGIVIEQPDLTTDSLAGSFKRSEFFKPIQFDTIQPAQQALNEHKIDGIIWLRTNFTRQLLAGQQAPISLLINGVDSNQANITRGYIQGTWLAWLSRYAEIQGRELPMPIVVEQRVWFNAALSSRLFLVPGLIAIIMTLIGSLLTAMVVAREWERGTMEALMVTPLRMSEMLAGKLIPYFILG
;
A
#
# COMPACT_ATOMS: atom_id res chain seq x y z
N MET A 1 31.28 30.01 -26.92
CA MET A 1 31.49 29.72 -25.50
C MET A 1 31.71 31.04 -24.71
N LYS A 2 30.70 31.96 -24.74
CA LYS A 2 30.81 33.31 -24.14
C LYS A 2 30.19 33.44 -22.71
N TRP A 3 29.59 32.36 -22.19
CA TRP A 3 28.87 32.38 -20.92
C TRP A 3 29.76 32.25 -19.68
N ALA A 4 30.98 31.70 -19.83
CA ALA A 4 31.91 31.43 -18.73
C ALA A 4 32.55 32.68 -18.10
N ASN A 5 32.49 33.84 -18.76
CA ASN A 5 33.10 35.09 -18.31
C ASN A 5 32.14 36.08 -17.63
N HIS A 6 30.85 35.66 -17.38
CA HIS A 6 29.93 36.50 -16.63
C HIS A 6 30.23 36.39 -15.12
N PRO A 7 30.47 37.52 -14.43
CA PRO A 7 30.85 37.49 -13.01
C PRO A 7 29.81 36.77 -12.11
N ALA A 8 28.56 36.82 -12.52
CA ALA A 8 27.49 36.07 -11.82
C ALA A 8 27.63 34.57 -11.97
N PHE A 9 28.02 34.06 -13.14
CA PHE A 9 28.22 32.64 -13.37
C PHE A 9 29.42 32.09 -12.60
N MET A 10 30.52 32.85 -12.56
CA MET A 10 31.71 32.44 -11.77
C MET A 10 31.40 32.38 -10.29
N ARG A 11 30.64 33.31 -9.74
CA ARG A 11 30.21 33.30 -8.33
C ARG A 11 29.31 32.13 -8.02
N LEU A 12 28.30 31.89 -8.87
CA LEU A 12 27.39 30.74 -8.72
C LEU A 12 28.13 29.41 -8.80
N PHE A 13 29.03 29.26 -9.77
CA PHE A 13 29.84 28.04 -9.93
C PHE A 13 30.77 27.81 -8.73
N GLY A 14 31.39 28.87 -8.21
CA GLY A 14 32.21 28.78 -6.99
C GLY A 14 31.40 28.31 -5.79
N LEU A 15 30.18 28.84 -5.64
CA LEU A 15 29.26 28.45 -4.56
C LEU A 15 28.84 26.98 -4.69
N ILE A 16 28.41 26.56 -5.87
CA ILE A 16 28.03 25.16 -6.15
C ILE A 16 29.20 24.21 -5.85
N ARG A 17 30.40 24.55 -6.30
CA ARG A 17 31.60 23.74 -6.05
C ARG A 17 31.91 23.63 -4.54
N LYS A 18 31.78 24.72 -3.80
CA LYS A 18 31.94 24.72 -2.33
C LYS A 18 30.92 23.79 -1.68
N GLU A 19 29.64 23.88 -2.05
CA GLU A 19 28.58 23.05 -1.50
C GLU A 19 28.80 21.56 -1.81
N ILE A 20 29.18 21.21 -3.05
CA ILE A 20 29.48 19.82 -3.43
C ILE A 20 30.61 19.24 -2.55
N TRP A 21 31.68 19.99 -2.35
CA TRP A 21 32.78 19.53 -1.49
C TRP A 21 32.34 19.41 -0.01
N GLN A 22 31.44 20.27 0.42
CA GLN A 22 30.88 20.23 1.77
C GLN A 22 30.01 18.99 1.96
N ILE A 23 29.16 18.65 0.98
CA ILE A 23 28.33 17.44 0.97
C ILE A 23 29.19 16.17 1.04
N ILE A 24 30.19 16.06 0.16
CA ILE A 24 31.04 14.86 0.07
C ILE A 24 31.83 14.63 1.36
N ARG A 25 32.17 15.70 2.09
CA ARG A 25 32.91 15.62 3.34
C ARG A 25 32.05 15.52 4.58
N ASP A 26 30.75 15.53 4.42
CA ASP A 26 29.81 15.46 5.51
C ASP A 26 29.10 14.11 5.59
N PRO A 27 29.53 13.23 6.52
CA PRO A 27 28.92 11.91 6.68
C PRO A 27 27.43 11.97 6.98
N SER A 28 26.96 13.03 7.68
CA SER A 28 25.55 13.19 8.02
C SER A 28 24.70 13.46 6.79
N SER A 29 25.15 14.33 5.88
CA SER A 29 24.45 14.60 4.62
C SER A 29 24.38 13.34 3.75
N ILE A 30 25.47 12.56 3.67
CA ILE A 30 25.51 11.30 2.91
C ILE A 30 24.58 10.25 3.54
N ALA A 31 24.58 10.13 4.87
CA ALA A 31 23.72 9.19 5.57
C ALA A 31 22.23 9.51 5.33
N ILE A 32 21.84 10.79 5.40
CA ILE A 32 20.46 11.21 5.14
C ILE A 32 20.08 11.06 3.68
N ALA A 33 20.98 11.37 2.75
CA ALA A 33 20.69 11.29 1.31
C ALA A 33 20.58 9.86 0.77
N PHE A 34 21.37 8.91 1.30
CA PHE A 34 21.48 7.56 0.75
C PHE A 34 21.07 6.46 1.73
N VAL A 35 21.59 6.49 2.95
CA VAL A 35 21.34 5.40 3.91
C VAL A 35 19.91 5.41 4.41
N MET A 36 19.38 6.60 4.71
CA MET A 36 18.02 6.74 5.23
C MET A 36 16.94 6.35 4.20
N PRO A 37 17.00 6.78 2.89
CA PRO A 37 16.06 6.31 1.88
C PRO A 37 16.09 4.80 1.71
N LEU A 38 17.29 4.21 1.61
CA LEU A 38 17.42 2.78 1.46
C LEU A 38 16.88 2.01 2.67
N ALA A 39 17.16 2.49 3.88
CA ALA A 39 16.63 1.88 5.11
C ALA A 39 15.10 1.97 5.17
N LEU A 40 14.52 3.12 4.83
CA LEU A 40 13.08 3.31 4.80
C LEU A 40 12.41 2.50 3.70
N LEU A 41 12.99 2.46 2.50
CA LEU A 41 12.48 1.62 1.40
C LEU A 41 12.54 0.14 1.76
N PHE A 42 13.62 -0.29 2.39
CA PHE A 42 13.75 -1.67 2.85
C PHE A 42 12.74 -1.98 3.96
N LEU A 43 12.62 -1.11 4.96
CA LEU A 43 11.69 -1.27 6.07
C LEU A 43 10.23 -1.32 5.60
N PHE A 44 9.82 -0.36 4.80
CA PHE A 44 8.43 -0.27 4.34
C PHE A 44 8.14 -1.17 3.14
N GLY A 45 9.09 -1.40 2.25
CA GLY A 45 8.91 -2.26 1.08
C GLY A 45 8.87 -3.76 1.42
N TYR A 46 9.57 -4.18 2.48
CA TYR A 46 9.60 -5.57 2.93
C TYR A 46 8.94 -5.79 4.28
N GLY A 47 9.00 -4.82 5.19
CA GLY A 47 8.46 -4.94 6.55
C GLY A 47 6.94 -4.71 6.62
N VAL A 48 6.37 -3.95 5.68
CA VAL A 48 4.94 -3.67 5.64
C VAL A 48 4.33 -4.39 4.44
N SER A 49 3.59 -5.47 4.71
CA SER A 49 2.74 -6.13 3.70
C SER A 49 1.29 -5.72 3.97
N LEU A 50 0.67 -5.08 2.98
CA LEU A 50 -0.78 -4.82 2.98
C LEU A 50 -1.56 -5.98 2.32
N ASP A 51 -0.86 -7.01 1.83
CA ASP A 51 -1.50 -8.19 1.30
C ASP A 51 -2.03 -9.04 2.46
N ALA A 52 -3.32 -9.01 2.65
CA ALA A 52 -3.99 -9.85 3.62
C ALA A 52 -3.99 -11.29 3.10
N LYS A 53 -3.06 -12.10 3.59
CA LYS A 53 -2.99 -13.55 3.34
C LYS A 53 -3.38 -14.30 4.61
N HIS A 54 -4.04 -15.45 4.41
CA HIS A 54 -4.45 -16.33 5.50
C HIS A 54 -5.38 -15.65 6.53
N ILE A 55 -6.31 -14.81 6.03
CA ILE A 55 -7.31 -14.14 6.87
C ILE A 55 -8.12 -15.21 7.61
N PRO A 56 -8.14 -15.22 8.95
CA PRO A 56 -8.93 -16.17 9.70
C PRO A 56 -10.42 -15.81 9.57
N ILE A 57 -11.21 -16.69 8.97
CA ILE A 57 -12.66 -16.51 8.82
C ILE A 57 -13.41 -17.68 9.42
N GLY A 58 -14.54 -17.40 10.05
CA GLY A 58 -15.50 -18.40 10.50
C GLY A 58 -16.46 -18.79 9.39
N ILE A 59 -16.73 -20.08 9.22
CA ILE A 59 -17.78 -20.58 8.34
C ILE A 59 -18.80 -21.29 9.21
N VAL A 60 -20.06 -20.84 9.13
CA VAL A 60 -21.20 -21.42 9.84
C VAL A 60 -22.19 -21.91 8.79
N ILE A 61 -22.52 -23.21 8.83
CA ILE A 61 -23.46 -23.86 7.92
C ILE A 61 -24.58 -24.46 8.76
N GLU A 62 -25.80 -23.90 8.67
CA GLU A 62 -26.95 -24.41 9.44
C GLU A 62 -27.47 -25.75 8.89
N GLN A 63 -27.40 -25.93 7.58
CA GLN A 63 -27.80 -27.18 6.91
C GLN A 63 -26.71 -27.62 5.94
N PRO A 64 -25.85 -28.56 6.35
CA PRO A 64 -24.81 -29.11 5.48
C PRO A 64 -25.39 -29.89 4.31
N ASP A 65 -24.92 -29.60 3.11
CA ASP A 65 -25.19 -30.35 1.88
C ASP A 65 -24.04 -30.20 0.88
N LEU A 66 -24.12 -30.91 -0.26
CA LEU A 66 -23.06 -30.89 -1.28
C LEU A 66 -22.77 -29.48 -1.82
N THR A 67 -23.78 -28.61 -1.84
CA THR A 67 -23.64 -27.23 -2.36
C THR A 67 -22.91 -26.36 -1.36
N THR A 68 -23.32 -26.40 -0.10
CA THR A 68 -22.68 -25.64 0.99
C THR A 68 -21.26 -26.13 1.26
N ASP A 69 -21.01 -27.46 1.17
CA ASP A 69 -19.68 -28.04 1.31
C ASP A 69 -18.76 -27.64 0.14
N SER A 70 -19.29 -27.61 -1.10
CA SER A 70 -18.57 -27.11 -2.26
C SER A 70 -18.15 -25.66 -2.10
N LEU A 71 -19.04 -24.80 -1.59
CA LEU A 71 -18.76 -23.41 -1.31
C LEU A 71 -17.70 -23.26 -0.21
N ALA A 72 -17.87 -23.93 0.93
CA ALA A 72 -16.88 -23.93 2.00
C ALA A 72 -15.51 -24.43 1.51
N GLY A 73 -15.50 -25.45 0.65
CA GLY A 73 -14.31 -25.95 -0.02
C GLY A 73 -13.61 -24.91 -0.89
N SER A 74 -14.33 -23.97 -1.51
CA SER A 74 -13.72 -22.90 -2.28
C SER A 74 -12.94 -21.93 -1.41
N PHE A 75 -13.43 -21.61 -0.22
CA PHE A 75 -12.70 -20.80 0.75
C PHE A 75 -11.48 -21.53 1.35
N LYS A 76 -11.58 -22.85 1.57
CA LYS A 76 -10.45 -23.69 2.02
C LYS A 76 -9.30 -23.75 1.02
N ARG A 77 -9.61 -23.72 -0.29
CA ARG A 77 -8.60 -23.73 -1.36
C ARG A 77 -8.04 -22.37 -1.70
N SER A 78 -8.63 -21.31 -1.19
CA SER A 78 -8.16 -19.94 -1.42
C SER A 78 -6.93 -19.65 -0.56
N GLU A 79 -5.87 -19.09 -1.15
CA GLU A 79 -4.68 -18.66 -0.41
C GLU A 79 -4.94 -17.44 0.51
N PHE A 80 -6.07 -16.76 0.30
CA PHE A 80 -6.42 -15.56 1.07
C PHE A 80 -6.99 -15.87 2.44
N PHE A 81 -7.54 -17.09 2.63
CA PHE A 81 -8.29 -17.42 3.83
C PHE A 81 -7.71 -18.61 4.61
N LYS A 82 -7.89 -18.54 5.93
CA LYS A 82 -7.73 -19.65 6.85
C LYS A 82 -9.10 -19.92 7.52
N PRO A 83 -10.00 -20.69 6.87
CA PRO A 83 -11.34 -20.91 7.38
C PRO A 83 -11.35 -21.83 8.57
N ILE A 84 -12.13 -21.45 9.58
CA ILE A 84 -12.45 -22.22 10.79
C ILE A 84 -13.94 -22.53 10.75
N GLN A 85 -14.30 -23.81 10.81
CA GLN A 85 -15.69 -24.22 10.79
C GLN A 85 -16.29 -24.18 12.19
N PHE A 86 -17.51 -23.65 12.29
CA PHE A 86 -18.29 -23.60 13.52
C PHE A 86 -19.66 -24.23 13.28
N ASP A 87 -20.16 -24.98 14.24
CA ASP A 87 -21.45 -25.65 14.15
C ASP A 87 -22.62 -24.68 14.30
N THR A 88 -22.43 -23.60 15.05
CA THR A 88 -23.45 -22.59 15.32
C THR A 88 -22.87 -21.18 15.28
N ILE A 89 -23.77 -20.20 15.16
CA ILE A 89 -23.36 -18.79 15.05
C ILE A 89 -22.76 -18.22 16.34
N GLN A 90 -23.19 -18.69 17.51
CA GLN A 90 -22.80 -18.14 18.79
C GLN A 90 -21.27 -18.27 19.05
N PRO A 91 -20.64 -19.46 18.93
CA PRO A 91 -19.19 -19.56 19.12
C PRO A 91 -18.41 -18.83 18.03
N ALA A 92 -18.95 -18.69 16.81
CA ALA A 92 -18.32 -17.89 15.76
C ALA A 92 -18.35 -16.40 16.12
N GLN A 93 -19.48 -15.88 16.62
CA GLN A 93 -19.58 -14.50 17.09
C GLN A 93 -18.65 -14.22 18.28
N GLN A 94 -18.54 -15.16 19.21
CA GLN A 94 -17.59 -15.04 20.30
C GLN A 94 -16.14 -14.95 19.76
N ALA A 95 -15.77 -15.82 18.84
CA ALA A 95 -14.45 -15.80 18.22
C ALA A 95 -14.18 -14.47 17.45
N LEU A 96 -15.21 -13.88 16.81
CA LEU A 96 -15.13 -12.58 16.16
C LEU A 96 -14.89 -11.47 17.19
N ASN A 97 -15.63 -11.46 18.29
CA ASN A 97 -15.49 -10.48 19.36
C ASN A 97 -14.13 -10.59 20.06
N GLU A 98 -13.60 -11.80 20.18
CA GLU A 98 -12.26 -12.07 20.75
C GLU A 98 -11.13 -11.82 19.74
N HIS A 99 -11.43 -11.33 18.52
CA HIS A 99 -10.45 -11.07 17.43
C HIS A 99 -9.67 -12.31 17.00
N LYS A 100 -10.24 -13.50 17.19
CA LYS A 100 -9.67 -14.77 16.72
C LYS A 100 -9.94 -15.00 15.22
N ILE A 101 -11.00 -14.37 14.71
CA ILE A 101 -11.39 -14.37 13.31
C ILE A 101 -11.78 -12.94 12.88
N ASP A 102 -11.56 -12.61 11.61
CA ASP A 102 -11.83 -11.29 11.04
C ASP A 102 -13.20 -11.18 10.38
N GLY A 103 -13.85 -12.32 10.13
CA GLY A 103 -15.19 -12.35 9.55
C GLY A 103 -15.87 -13.70 9.69
N ILE A 104 -17.19 -13.70 9.53
CA ILE A 104 -18.03 -14.91 9.58
C ILE A 104 -18.83 -14.95 8.28
N ILE A 105 -18.78 -16.10 7.59
CA ILE A 105 -19.66 -16.46 6.49
C ILE A 105 -20.72 -17.39 7.05
N TRP A 106 -21.95 -16.94 7.05
CA TRP A 106 -23.07 -17.69 7.62
C TRP A 106 -24.07 -18.07 6.54
N LEU A 107 -24.17 -19.40 6.28
CA LEU A 107 -25.07 -20.02 5.33
C LEU A 107 -26.29 -20.53 6.09
N ARG A 108 -27.45 -19.89 5.83
CA ARG A 108 -28.70 -20.24 6.51
C ARG A 108 -29.35 -21.48 5.91
N THR A 109 -30.26 -22.09 6.64
CA THR A 109 -31.00 -23.31 6.29
C THR A 109 -31.64 -23.31 4.90
N ASN A 110 -32.06 -22.16 4.39
CA ASN A 110 -32.72 -22.03 3.09
C ASN A 110 -31.78 -21.68 1.93
N PHE A 111 -30.46 -21.61 2.18
CA PHE A 111 -29.46 -21.17 1.19
C PHE A 111 -29.54 -21.98 -0.11
N THR A 112 -29.34 -23.28 -0.04
CA THR A 112 -29.33 -24.17 -1.23
C THR A 112 -30.64 -24.18 -1.97
N ARG A 113 -31.78 -24.19 -1.24
CA ARG A 113 -33.12 -24.14 -1.85
C ARG A 113 -33.32 -22.86 -2.65
N GLN A 114 -32.94 -21.71 -2.11
CA GLN A 114 -33.06 -20.42 -2.80
C GLN A 114 -32.12 -20.32 -3.99
N LEU A 115 -30.91 -20.82 -3.85
CA LEU A 115 -29.92 -20.87 -4.95
C LEU A 115 -30.45 -21.72 -6.11
N LEU A 116 -30.98 -22.92 -5.84
CA LEU A 116 -31.53 -23.80 -6.86
C LEU A 116 -32.81 -23.24 -7.51
N ALA A 117 -33.60 -22.47 -6.76
CA ALA A 117 -34.79 -21.80 -7.28
C ALA A 117 -34.46 -20.56 -8.13
N GLY A 118 -33.18 -20.20 -8.29
CA GLY A 118 -32.77 -18.98 -8.99
C GLY A 118 -33.18 -17.69 -8.27
N GLN A 119 -33.49 -17.79 -6.96
CA GLN A 119 -33.79 -16.66 -6.10
C GLN A 119 -32.51 -16.10 -5.47
N GLN A 120 -32.61 -14.92 -4.85
CA GLN A 120 -31.52 -14.38 -4.07
C GLN A 120 -31.22 -15.31 -2.88
N ALA A 121 -30.11 -16.03 -2.93
CA ALA A 121 -29.62 -16.86 -1.83
C ALA A 121 -28.76 -16.00 -0.89
N PRO A 122 -29.26 -15.55 0.27
CA PRO A 122 -28.53 -14.64 1.13
C PRO A 122 -27.40 -15.36 1.84
N ILE A 123 -26.19 -14.86 1.63
CA ILE A 123 -25.05 -15.14 2.49
C ILE A 123 -24.98 -14.01 3.50
N SER A 124 -25.11 -14.35 4.77
CA SER A 124 -24.91 -13.36 5.83
C SER A 124 -23.41 -13.25 6.10
N LEU A 125 -22.87 -12.04 5.95
CA LEU A 125 -21.47 -11.74 6.17
C LEU A 125 -21.33 -10.80 7.36
N LEU A 126 -20.66 -11.25 8.42
CA LEU A 126 -20.28 -10.42 9.57
C LEU A 126 -18.78 -10.21 9.51
N ILE A 127 -18.33 -8.97 9.59
CA ILE A 127 -16.91 -8.60 9.52
C ILE A 127 -16.56 -7.74 10.73
N ASN A 128 -15.36 -7.93 11.27
CA ASN A 128 -14.81 -7.06 12.28
C ASN A 128 -14.47 -5.70 11.65
N GLY A 129 -15.15 -4.64 12.09
CA GLY A 129 -15.04 -3.29 11.55
C GLY A 129 -14.02 -2.40 12.29
N VAL A 130 -13.25 -2.94 13.24
CA VAL A 130 -12.25 -2.16 14.02
C VAL A 130 -11.21 -1.54 13.09
N ASP A 131 -10.72 -2.30 12.11
CA ASP A 131 -9.91 -1.80 11.01
C ASP A 131 -10.73 -1.77 9.72
N SER A 132 -11.12 -0.56 9.30
CA SER A 132 -11.95 -0.35 8.12
C SER A 132 -11.26 -0.79 6.82
N ASN A 133 -9.93 -0.67 6.73
CA ASN A 133 -9.18 -1.09 5.56
C ASN A 133 -9.16 -2.62 5.46
N GLN A 134 -8.82 -3.30 6.54
CA GLN A 134 -8.83 -4.76 6.64
C GLN A 134 -10.23 -5.32 6.38
N ALA A 135 -11.28 -4.69 6.92
CA ALA A 135 -12.66 -5.09 6.70
C ALA A 135 -13.07 -5.00 5.22
N ASN A 136 -12.67 -3.92 4.52
CA ASN A 136 -12.96 -3.76 3.10
C ASN A 136 -12.20 -4.78 2.23
N ILE A 137 -10.95 -5.06 2.53
CA ILE A 137 -10.13 -6.08 1.85
C ILE A 137 -10.76 -7.46 2.04
N THR A 138 -11.07 -7.82 3.28
CA THR A 138 -11.72 -9.10 3.63
C THR A 138 -13.04 -9.28 2.90
N ARG A 139 -13.90 -8.24 2.89
CA ARG A 139 -15.15 -8.23 2.14
C ARG A 139 -14.94 -8.46 0.65
N GLY A 140 -13.98 -7.73 0.05
CA GLY A 140 -13.65 -7.85 -1.37
C GLY A 140 -13.20 -9.26 -1.75
N TYR A 141 -12.34 -9.89 -0.94
CA TYR A 141 -11.88 -11.26 -1.18
C TYR A 141 -13.00 -12.30 -1.01
N ILE A 142 -13.87 -12.12 0.00
CA ILE A 142 -15.04 -12.99 0.19
C ILE A 142 -15.97 -12.88 -1.02
N GLN A 143 -16.29 -11.66 -1.47
CA GLN A 143 -17.12 -11.46 -2.66
C GLN A 143 -16.49 -12.06 -3.92
N GLY A 144 -15.19 -11.88 -4.13
CA GLY A 144 -14.48 -12.48 -5.27
C GLY A 144 -14.50 -14.01 -5.25
N THR A 145 -14.26 -14.63 -4.10
CA THR A 145 -14.31 -16.09 -3.93
C THR A 145 -15.73 -16.64 -4.15
N TRP A 146 -16.73 -15.95 -3.61
CA TRP A 146 -18.14 -16.26 -3.83
C TRP A 146 -18.51 -16.22 -5.30
N LEU A 147 -18.21 -15.13 -6.01
CA LEU A 147 -18.51 -14.96 -7.43
C LEU A 147 -17.82 -16.02 -8.29
N ALA A 148 -16.56 -16.31 -8.02
CA ALA A 148 -15.79 -17.34 -8.72
C ALA A 148 -16.35 -18.76 -8.49
N TRP A 149 -16.86 -19.04 -7.28
CA TRP A 149 -17.55 -20.28 -6.98
C TRP A 149 -18.90 -20.33 -7.71
N LEU A 150 -19.68 -19.27 -7.65
CA LEU A 150 -21.01 -19.19 -8.26
C LEU A 150 -20.94 -19.38 -9.78
N SER A 151 -19.97 -18.77 -10.45
CA SER A 151 -19.76 -18.94 -11.90
C SER A 151 -19.46 -20.39 -12.25
N ARG A 152 -18.55 -21.05 -11.52
CA ARG A 152 -18.25 -22.48 -11.72
C ARG A 152 -19.42 -23.39 -11.41
N TYR A 153 -20.18 -23.07 -10.37
CA TYR A 153 -21.37 -23.82 -9.99
C TYR A 153 -22.44 -23.77 -11.08
N ALA A 154 -22.67 -22.59 -11.66
CA ALA A 154 -23.61 -22.41 -12.76
C ALA A 154 -23.19 -23.16 -14.02
N GLU A 155 -21.91 -23.11 -14.37
CA GLU A 155 -21.32 -23.82 -15.50
C GLU A 155 -21.52 -25.34 -15.37
N ILE A 156 -21.26 -25.93 -14.18
CA ILE A 156 -21.45 -27.33 -13.89
C ILE A 156 -22.94 -27.73 -14.00
N GLN A 157 -23.86 -26.85 -13.59
CA GLN A 157 -25.29 -27.10 -13.64
C GLN A 157 -25.91 -26.84 -15.03
N GLY A 158 -25.13 -26.38 -16.01
CA GLY A 158 -25.62 -26.01 -17.33
C GLY A 158 -26.64 -24.86 -17.32
N ARG A 159 -26.60 -24.02 -16.27
CA ARG A 159 -27.49 -22.86 -16.10
C ARG A 159 -26.74 -21.59 -16.45
N GLU A 160 -27.26 -20.82 -17.38
CA GLU A 160 -26.83 -19.41 -17.53
C GLU A 160 -27.36 -18.63 -16.31
N LEU A 161 -26.46 -18.16 -15.47
CA LEU A 161 -26.85 -17.21 -14.45
C LEU A 161 -27.28 -15.93 -15.18
N PRO A 162 -28.45 -15.37 -14.89
CA PRO A 162 -28.81 -14.04 -15.35
C PRO A 162 -27.96 -13.02 -14.60
N MET A 163 -26.67 -12.98 -14.92
CA MET A 163 -25.82 -11.89 -14.48
C MET A 163 -26.10 -10.69 -15.39
N PRO A 164 -26.62 -9.59 -14.87
CA PRO A 164 -26.99 -8.43 -15.69
C PRO A 164 -25.80 -7.78 -16.38
N ILE A 165 -24.57 -8.07 -15.95
CA ILE A 165 -23.32 -7.58 -16.55
C ILE A 165 -22.20 -8.56 -16.20
N VAL A 166 -21.56 -9.17 -17.21
CA VAL A 166 -20.28 -9.84 -17.07
C VAL A 166 -19.21 -8.74 -17.11
N VAL A 167 -18.76 -8.31 -15.96
CA VAL A 167 -17.60 -7.40 -15.89
C VAL A 167 -16.35 -8.24 -16.10
N GLU A 168 -15.85 -8.27 -17.32
CA GLU A 168 -14.53 -8.83 -17.62
C GLU A 168 -13.47 -7.86 -17.06
N GLN A 169 -13.05 -8.07 -15.82
CA GLN A 169 -11.98 -7.29 -15.22
C GLN A 169 -10.64 -7.68 -15.85
N ARG A 170 -10.20 -6.92 -16.84
CA ARG A 170 -8.83 -6.99 -17.35
C ARG A 170 -7.95 -6.05 -16.55
N VAL A 171 -7.20 -6.58 -15.62
CA VAL A 171 -6.16 -5.83 -14.93
C VAL A 171 -4.92 -5.77 -15.81
N TRP A 172 -4.68 -4.62 -16.44
CA TRP A 172 -3.57 -4.42 -17.38
C TRP A 172 -2.22 -4.22 -16.66
N PHE A 173 -2.27 -3.78 -15.43
CA PHE A 173 -1.09 -3.51 -14.61
C PHE A 173 -1.28 -4.18 -13.25
N ASN A 174 -0.22 -4.84 -12.74
CA ASN A 174 -0.28 -5.56 -11.48
C ASN A 174 -1.40 -6.63 -11.44
N ALA A 175 -1.39 -7.55 -12.41
CA ALA A 175 -2.40 -8.61 -12.51
C ALA A 175 -2.50 -9.49 -11.25
N ALA A 176 -1.42 -9.58 -10.46
CA ALA A 176 -1.39 -10.27 -9.18
C ALA A 176 -1.98 -9.44 -8.03
N LEU A 177 -2.43 -8.20 -8.29
CA LEU A 177 -2.93 -7.24 -7.28
C LEU A 177 -1.99 -7.12 -6.05
N SER A 178 -0.68 -7.25 -6.28
CA SER A 178 0.32 -7.19 -5.22
C SER A 178 0.44 -5.77 -4.70
N SER A 179 0.26 -5.59 -3.40
CA SER A 179 0.39 -4.30 -2.72
C SER A 179 1.78 -3.69 -2.91
N ARG A 180 2.82 -4.51 -3.05
CA ARG A 180 4.20 -4.05 -3.24
C ARG A 180 4.38 -3.27 -4.54
N LEU A 181 3.76 -3.72 -5.65
CA LEU A 181 3.87 -3.04 -6.95
C LEU A 181 3.19 -1.67 -6.96
N PHE A 182 2.25 -1.44 -6.06
CA PHE A 182 1.62 -0.13 -5.85
C PHE A 182 2.38 0.71 -4.82
N LEU A 183 2.74 0.11 -3.68
CA LEU A 183 3.35 0.81 -2.55
C LEU A 183 4.77 1.32 -2.84
N VAL A 184 5.61 0.48 -3.47
CA VAL A 184 7.03 0.83 -3.65
C VAL A 184 7.23 2.12 -4.44
N PRO A 185 6.59 2.33 -5.61
CA PRO A 185 6.71 3.60 -6.33
C PRO A 185 6.18 4.80 -5.53
N GLY A 186 5.06 4.62 -4.80
CA GLY A 186 4.51 5.67 -3.94
C GLY A 186 5.43 6.03 -2.77
N LEU A 187 6.03 5.02 -2.14
CA LEU A 187 7.00 5.21 -1.06
C LEU A 187 8.26 5.91 -1.55
N ILE A 188 8.78 5.56 -2.73
CA ILE A 188 9.93 6.26 -3.33
C ILE A 188 9.63 7.75 -3.43
N ALA A 189 8.49 8.14 -4.01
CA ALA A 189 8.13 9.53 -4.16
C ALA A 189 8.02 10.28 -2.81
N ILE A 190 7.37 9.67 -1.81
CA ILE A 190 7.20 10.25 -0.47
C ILE A 190 8.55 10.38 0.24
N ILE A 191 9.36 9.31 0.24
CA ILE A 191 10.65 9.28 0.92
C ILE A 191 11.60 10.29 0.30
N MET A 192 11.68 10.36 -1.05
CA MET A 192 12.54 11.33 -1.74
C MET A 192 12.11 12.77 -1.46
N THR A 193 10.81 13.04 -1.43
CA THR A 193 10.29 14.38 -1.08
C THR A 193 10.66 14.76 0.35
N LEU A 194 10.48 13.84 1.30
CA LEU A 194 10.78 14.07 2.71
C LEU A 194 12.28 14.31 2.93
N ILE A 195 13.12 13.50 2.30
CA ILE A 195 14.58 13.61 2.41
C ILE A 195 15.09 14.89 1.73
N GLY A 196 14.58 15.23 0.56
CA GLY A 196 14.93 16.50 -0.11
C GLY A 196 14.59 17.71 0.75
N SER A 197 13.42 17.68 1.38
CA SER A 197 13.00 18.70 2.34
C SER A 197 13.92 18.77 3.57
N LEU A 198 14.27 17.61 4.16
CA LEU A 198 15.12 17.51 5.33
C LEU A 198 16.55 17.97 5.04
N LEU A 199 17.13 17.57 3.88
CA LEU A 199 18.44 18.02 3.44
C LEU A 199 18.48 19.53 3.25
N THR A 200 17.46 20.09 2.62
CA THR A 200 17.35 21.54 2.41
C THR A 200 17.30 22.30 3.74
N ALA A 201 16.46 21.82 4.66
CA ALA A 201 16.35 22.42 6.01
C ALA A 201 17.65 22.32 6.77
N MET A 202 18.35 21.17 6.73
CA MET A 202 19.61 20.96 7.42
C MET A 202 20.73 21.86 6.90
N VAL A 203 20.77 22.14 5.60
CA VAL A 203 21.74 23.07 4.99
C VAL A 203 21.59 24.46 5.55
N VAL A 204 20.35 24.95 5.59
CA VAL A 204 20.06 26.29 6.13
C VAL A 204 20.40 26.35 7.62
N ALA A 205 19.96 25.36 8.41
CA ALA A 205 20.24 25.30 9.84
C ALA A 205 21.75 25.31 10.14
N ARG A 206 22.52 24.53 9.38
CA ARG A 206 23.98 24.42 9.56
C ARG A 206 24.72 25.74 9.27
N GLU A 207 24.26 26.50 8.27
CA GLU A 207 24.85 27.80 7.99
C GLU A 207 24.57 28.82 9.14
N TRP A 208 23.39 28.74 9.77
CA TRP A 208 23.07 29.51 10.93
C TRP A 208 23.93 29.14 12.14
N GLU A 209 24.04 27.83 12.42
CA GLU A 209 24.85 27.33 13.56
C GLU A 209 26.33 27.71 13.45
N ARG A 210 26.88 27.74 12.22
CA ARG A 210 28.28 28.09 11.98
C ARG A 210 28.53 29.58 11.87
N GLY A 211 27.51 30.44 11.94
CA GLY A 211 27.61 31.86 11.73
C GLY A 211 28.01 32.29 10.32
N THR A 212 28.02 31.34 9.38
CA THR A 212 28.42 31.61 7.98
C THR A 212 27.32 32.32 7.20
N MET A 213 26.09 32.29 7.69
CA MET A 213 24.95 32.96 7.06
C MET A 213 25.14 34.47 7.04
N GLU A 214 25.64 35.08 8.14
CA GLU A 214 25.96 36.50 8.21
C GLU A 214 27.07 36.88 7.24
N ALA A 215 28.12 36.07 7.14
CA ALA A 215 29.20 36.27 6.18
C ALA A 215 28.70 36.23 4.73
N LEU A 216 27.75 35.37 4.40
CA LEU A 216 27.12 35.30 3.09
C LEU A 216 26.29 36.54 2.77
N MET A 217 25.59 37.12 3.75
CA MET A 217 24.79 38.32 3.58
C MET A 217 25.64 39.58 3.31
N VAL A 218 26.90 39.62 3.73
CA VAL A 218 27.83 40.73 3.48
C VAL A 218 28.50 40.63 2.10
N THR A 219 28.40 39.44 1.43
CA THR A 219 28.96 39.27 0.09
C THR A 219 28.09 39.92 -0.99
N PRO A 220 28.68 40.38 -2.12
CA PRO A 220 27.93 41.00 -3.22
C PRO A 220 27.16 39.96 -4.06
N LEU A 221 26.58 38.95 -3.39
CA LEU A 221 25.75 37.90 -4.00
C LEU A 221 24.29 38.34 -4.03
N ARG A 222 23.61 38.08 -5.14
CA ARG A 222 22.16 38.23 -5.18
C ARG A 222 21.51 37.08 -4.42
N MET A 223 20.39 37.33 -3.77
CA MET A 223 19.61 36.30 -3.02
C MET A 223 19.29 35.09 -3.89
N SER A 224 18.96 35.31 -5.17
CA SER A 224 18.70 34.22 -6.14
C SER A 224 19.95 33.39 -6.47
N GLU A 225 21.14 34.01 -6.55
CA GLU A 225 22.41 33.30 -6.76
C GLU A 225 22.76 32.42 -5.53
N MET A 226 22.51 32.96 -4.34
CA MET A 226 22.73 32.23 -3.09
C MET A 226 21.79 31.03 -2.96
N LEU A 227 20.49 31.22 -3.20
CA LEU A 227 19.51 30.14 -3.16
C LEU A 227 19.78 29.06 -4.21
N ALA A 228 20.03 29.48 -5.48
CA ALA A 228 20.34 28.54 -6.55
C ALA A 228 21.64 27.77 -6.27
N GLY A 229 22.68 28.44 -5.78
CA GLY A 229 23.96 27.80 -5.43
C GLY A 229 23.86 26.73 -4.36
N LYS A 230 22.88 26.88 -3.45
CA LYS A 230 22.58 25.88 -2.41
C LYS A 230 21.62 24.80 -2.89
N LEU A 231 20.51 25.17 -3.49
CA LEU A 231 19.47 24.21 -3.88
C LEU A 231 19.93 23.26 -4.98
N ILE A 232 20.69 23.73 -5.99
CA ILE A 232 21.09 22.90 -7.13
C ILE A 232 21.89 21.64 -6.71
N PRO A 233 22.96 21.73 -5.87
CA PRO A 233 23.68 20.54 -5.43
C PRO A 233 22.82 19.52 -4.68
N TYR A 234 21.94 20.01 -3.82
CA TYR A 234 21.04 19.13 -3.04
C TYR A 234 19.91 18.55 -3.87
N PHE A 235 19.42 19.28 -4.86
CA PHE A 235 18.46 18.76 -5.84
C PHE A 235 19.04 17.64 -6.72
N ILE A 236 20.33 17.74 -7.05
CA ILE A 236 21.03 16.68 -7.81
C ILE A 236 21.33 15.47 -6.92
N LEU A 237 21.49 15.67 -5.62
CA LEU A 237 21.79 14.63 -4.66
C LEU A 237 20.55 13.78 -4.29
N GLY A 238 19.35 14.41 -4.21
CA GLY A 238 18.07 13.76 -3.89
C GLY A 238 17.31 13.38 -5.14
#